data_c5b29ca764689b843bc07e714339ed3d
#
_entry.id   c5b29ca764689b843bc07e714339ed3d
#
_cell.length_a   1.000
_cell.length_b   1.000
_cell.length_c   1.000
_cell.angle_alpha   90.00
_cell.angle_beta   90.00
_cell.angle_gamma   90.00
#
_symmetry.space_group_name_H-M   'P 1'
#
loop_
_entity.id
_entity.type
_entity.pdbx_description
1 polymer ?
#
loop_
_entity_poly.entity_id
_entity_poly.type
_entity_poly.pdbx_seq_one_letter_code
_entity_poly.pdbx_strand_id
1 'polypeptide(L)'
;PSPYDTACHFNQQSGIKSVDDWFAAKRPLKIASIGPGTSLSDVPKLLKAALNLPLEMVEGYKGGAEARLAVESGEVDGLCASWQATKVSWRNQIETGKIHVVLQATLKSHPELKKVPLAINYAKTEEARTLLRVADNVHVYQFPFSTAPGTPPDRLQVLQEAFVKTLRDSELISEAKKA
;
A
#
# COMPACT_ATOMS: atom_id res chain seq x y z
N PRO A 1 -7.52 -13.67 4.91
CA PRO A 1 -6.52 -12.63 4.94
C PRO A 1 -6.79 -11.68 3.79
N SER A 2 -7.06 -10.43 4.10
CA SER A 2 -7.20 -9.41 3.07
C SER A 2 -5.83 -9.25 2.40
N PRO A 3 -5.71 -9.34 1.07
CA PRO A 3 -4.47 -9.01 0.42
C PRO A 3 -4.13 -7.57 0.78
N TYR A 4 -2.85 -7.31 0.95
CA TYR A 4 -2.38 -5.99 1.33
C TYR A 4 -2.50 -5.07 0.12
N ASP A 5 -3.55 -4.27 0.11
CA ASP A 5 -3.91 -3.45 -1.04
C ASP A 5 -3.25 -2.08 -0.95
N THR A 6 -2.09 -1.91 -1.58
CA THR A 6 -1.44 -0.61 -1.64
C THR A 6 -2.11 0.28 -2.68
N ALA A 7 -2.47 1.49 -2.24
CA ALA A 7 -2.95 2.55 -3.12
C ALA A 7 -2.16 3.84 -2.91
N CYS A 8 -2.08 4.66 -3.95
CA CYS A 8 -1.42 5.96 -3.90
C CYS A 8 -2.46 7.06 -3.68
N HIS A 9 -2.17 7.91 -2.72
CA HIS A 9 -3.03 8.95 -2.20
C HIS A 9 -2.37 10.30 -2.35
N PHE A 10 -3.13 11.31 -2.73
CA PHE A 10 -2.65 12.69 -2.88
C PHE A 10 -3.55 13.65 -2.13
N ASN A 11 -2.96 14.69 -1.53
CA ASN A 11 -3.73 15.78 -0.95
C ASN A 11 -4.32 16.68 -2.03
N GLN A 12 -5.36 17.42 -1.67
CA GLN A 12 -6.07 18.33 -2.56
C GLN A 12 -5.13 19.43 -3.10
N GLN A 13 -4.14 19.87 -2.33
CA GLN A 13 -3.22 20.96 -2.69
C GLN A 13 -2.26 20.56 -3.81
N SER A 14 -1.98 19.27 -3.98
CA SER A 14 -1.15 18.73 -5.06
C SER A 14 -1.75 18.97 -6.45
N GLY A 15 -3.07 19.15 -6.53
CA GLY A 15 -3.83 19.23 -7.77
C GLY A 15 -4.09 17.88 -8.45
N ILE A 16 -3.63 16.77 -7.86
CA ILE A 16 -3.74 15.42 -8.42
C ILE A 16 -5.02 14.77 -7.95
N LYS A 17 -5.95 14.51 -8.86
CA LYS A 17 -7.24 13.85 -8.60
C LYS A 17 -7.38 12.52 -9.33
N SER A 18 -6.52 12.29 -10.32
CA SER A 18 -6.51 11.07 -11.13
C SER A 18 -5.07 10.66 -11.47
N VAL A 19 -4.90 9.45 -11.97
CA VAL A 19 -3.59 9.00 -12.46
C VAL A 19 -3.15 9.78 -13.70
N ASP A 20 -4.09 10.26 -14.52
CA ASP A 20 -3.78 11.06 -15.71
C ASP A 20 -3.22 12.43 -15.31
N ASP A 21 -3.75 13.05 -14.24
CA ASP A 21 -3.16 14.26 -13.66
C ASP A 21 -1.72 14.01 -13.20
N TRP A 22 -1.48 12.83 -12.61
CA TRP A 22 -0.13 12.46 -12.16
C TRP A 22 0.83 12.32 -13.33
N PHE A 23 0.44 11.61 -14.40
CA PHE A 23 1.26 11.51 -15.62
C PHE A 23 1.52 12.89 -16.27
N ALA A 24 0.55 13.80 -16.22
CA ALA A 24 0.64 15.12 -16.79
C ALA A 24 1.33 16.15 -15.90
N ALA A 25 1.75 15.78 -14.70
CA ALA A 25 2.34 16.70 -13.73
C ALA A 25 3.64 17.32 -14.29
N LYS A 26 3.74 18.65 -14.21
CA LYS A 26 4.87 19.43 -14.76
C LYS A 26 6.09 19.45 -13.82
N ARG A 27 5.94 18.94 -12.60
CA ARG A 27 7.00 18.80 -11.60
C ARG A 27 6.96 17.41 -10.99
N PRO A 28 8.07 16.90 -10.46
CA PRO A 28 8.03 15.72 -9.61
C PRO A 28 7.14 15.95 -8.38
N LEU A 29 6.26 15.00 -8.07
CA LEU A 29 5.44 15.04 -6.88
C LEU A 29 6.21 14.45 -5.70
N LYS A 30 6.17 15.13 -4.57
CA LYS A 30 6.82 14.69 -3.33
C LYS A 30 5.99 13.59 -2.69
N ILE A 31 6.59 12.41 -2.57
CA ILE A 31 5.96 11.23 -1.98
C ILE A 31 6.63 10.88 -0.66
N ALA A 32 5.85 10.87 0.42
CA ALA A 32 6.35 10.52 1.75
C ALA A 32 6.83 9.07 1.81
N SER A 33 7.98 8.85 2.44
CA SER A 33 8.61 7.54 2.61
C SER A 33 9.30 7.42 3.98
N ILE A 34 9.29 6.22 4.53
CA ILE A 34 10.00 5.91 5.79
C ILE A 34 11.47 5.62 5.49
N GLY A 35 11.74 4.87 4.42
CA GLY A 35 13.06 4.46 4.00
C GLY A 35 13.05 3.10 3.29
N PRO A 36 14.20 2.69 2.73
CA PRO A 36 14.34 1.45 1.98
C PRO A 36 13.90 0.21 2.77
N GLY A 37 13.29 -0.76 2.08
CA GLY A 37 12.78 -1.99 2.69
C GLY A 37 11.38 -1.83 3.29
N THR A 38 10.73 -0.69 3.12
CA THR A 38 9.34 -0.47 3.53
C THR A 38 8.43 -0.33 2.30
N SER A 39 7.17 -0.72 2.42
CA SER A 39 6.21 -0.57 1.32
C SER A 39 5.99 0.89 0.93
N LEU A 40 6.07 1.83 1.89
CA LEU A 40 5.98 3.26 1.63
C LEU A 40 7.15 3.80 0.78
N SER A 41 8.28 3.10 0.76
CA SER A 41 9.46 3.45 -0.04
C SER A 41 9.53 2.66 -1.34
N ASP A 42 9.42 1.33 -1.23
CA ASP A 42 9.76 0.43 -2.34
C ASP A 42 8.66 0.44 -3.42
N VAL A 43 7.38 0.51 -3.04
CA VAL A 43 6.28 0.56 -4.01
C VAL A 43 6.33 1.81 -4.89
N PRO A 44 6.43 3.06 -4.36
CA PRO A 44 6.56 4.23 -5.23
C PRO A 44 7.80 4.20 -6.12
N LYS A 45 8.95 3.66 -5.65
CA LYS A 45 10.17 3.49 -6.46
C LYS A 45 9.93 2.53 -7.63
N LEU A 46 9.24 1.41 -7.38
CA LEU A 46 8.87 0.46 -8.44
C LEU A 46 7.87 1.07 -9.42
N LEU A 47 6.88 1.83 -8.94
CA LEU A 47 5.94 2.57 -9.80
C LEU A 47 6.65 3.59 -10.67
N LYS A 48 7.61 4.34 -10.11
CA LYS A 48 8.44 5.28 -10.87
C LYS A 48 9.21 4.57 -11.97
N ALA A 49 9.89 3.46 -11.65
CA ALA A 49 10.68 2.70 -12.61
C ALA A 49 9.81 2.05 -13.70
N ALA A 50 8.66 1.48 -13.32
CA ALA A 50 7.78 0.79 -14.27
C ALA A 50 6.99 1.74 -15.18
N LEU A 51 6.52 2.87 -14.66
CA LEU A 51 5.57 3.76 -15.34
C LEU A 51 6.15 5.12 -15.69
N ASN A 52 7.41 5.40 -15.31
CA ASN A 52 8.06 6.70 -15.49
C ASN A 52 7.26 7.87 -14.88
N LEU A 53 6.64 7.64 -13.71
CA LEU A 53 5.85 8.66 -13.02
C LEU A 53 6.75 9.78 -12.50
N PRO A 54 6.34 11.05 -12.64
CA PRO A 54 7.08 12.19 -12.11
C PRO A 54 6.91 12.26 -10.59
N LEU A 55 7.80 11.62 -9.86
CA LEU A 55 7.80 11.63 -8.40
C LEU A 55 9.21 11.75 -7.81
N GLU A 56 9.26 12.34 -6.63
CA GLU A 56 10.44 12.49 -5.78
C GLU A 56 10.12 11.91 -4.40
N MET A 57 11.03 11.11 -3.85
CA MET A 57 10.85 10.51 -2.53
C MET A 57 11.35 11.45 -1.45
N VAL A 58 10.52 11.73 -0.46
CA VAL A 58 10.90 12.43 0.77
C VAL A 58 10.98 11.40 1.88
N GLU A 59 12.21 11.00 2.23
CA GLU A 59 12.48 9.93 3.19
C GLU A 59 12.75 10.50 4.60
N GLY A 60 12.66 9.64 5.61
CA GLY A 60 13.04 9.97 7.00
C GLY A 60 11.88 10.09 7.97
N TYR A 61 10.64 9.87 7.55
CA TYR A 61 9.52 9.77 8.48
C TYR A 61 9.65 8.51 9.34
N LYS A 62 9.33 8.64 10.64
CA LYS A 62 9.49 7.54 11.62
C LYS A 62 8.44 6.44 11.46
N GLY A 63 7.36 6.69 10.72
CA GLY A 63 6.31 5.72 10.49
C GLY A 63 5.16 6.27 9.65
N GLY A 64 4.21 5.39 9.32
CA GLY A 64 3.07 5.76 8.46
C GLY A 64 2.18 6.87 9.04
N ALA A 65 2.10 7.02 10.36
CA ALA A 65 1.33 8.10 10.98
C ALA A 65 1.95 9.47 10.68
N GLU A 66 3.27 9.61 10.85
CA GLU A 66 3.98 10.85 10.56
C GLU A 66 3.96 11.19 9.07
N ALA A 67 4.16 10.18 8.20
CA ALA A 67 4.03 10.34 6.76
C ALA A 67 2.63 10.83 6.34
N ARG A 68 1.57 10.34 6.97
CA ARG A 68 0.20 10.83 6.72
C ARG A 68 0.01 12.28 7.16
N LEU A 69 0.51 12.66 8.32
CA LEU A 69 0.45 14.05 8.79
C LEU A 69 1.17 15.02 7.84
N ALA A 70 2.31 14.62 7.28
CA ALA A 70 3.04 15.39 6.27
C ALA A 70 2.22 15.59 4.98
N VAL A 71 1.45 14.58 4.56
CA VAL A 71 0.50 14.72 3.43
C VAL A 71 -0.65 15.65 3.79
N GLU A 72 -1.23 15.54 4.98
CA GLU A 72 -2.35 16.38 5.42
C GLU A 72 -1.96 17.86 5.55
N SER A 73 -0.75 18.13 6.03
CA SER A 73 -0.22 19.50 6.16
C SER A 73 0.21 20.12 4.82
N GLY A 74 0.36 19.33 3.75
CA GLY A 74 0.88 19.78 2.47
C GLY A 74 2.40 19.89 2.40
N GLU A 75 3.14 19.36 3.37
CA GLU A 75 4.60 19.25 3.34
C GLU A 75 5.07 18.38 2.15
N VAL A 76 4.33 17.30 1.89
CA VAL A 76 4.47 16.45 0.71
C VAL A 76 3.13 16.31 -0.02
N ASP A 77 3.18 15.95 -1.30
CA ASP A 77 2.00 15.86 -2.15
C ASP A 77 1.16 14.60 -1.86
N GLY A 78 1.81 13.49 -1.51
CA GLY A 78 1.12 12.22 -1.34
C GLY A 78 1.97 11.13 -0.72
N LEU A 79 1.39 9.93 -0.65
CA LEU A 79 2.06 8.68 -0.27
C LEU A 79 1.37 7.47 -0.92
N CYS A 80 2.09 6.35 -1.04
CA CYS A 80 1.50 5.06 -1.41
C CYS A 80 1.54 4.13 -0.20
N ALA A 81 0.37 3.74 0.31
CA ALA A 81 0.23 2.96 1.54
C ALA A 81 -0.94 1.97 1.45
N SER A 82 -1.06 1.09 2.45
CA SER A 82 -2.17 0.16 2.56
C SER A 82 -3.52 0.90 2.57
N TRP A 83 -4.42 0.49 1.69
CA TRP A 83 -5.79 1.00 1.66
C TRP A 83 -6.50 0.80 3.00
N GLN A 84 -6.34 -0.36 3.63
CA GLN A 84 -6.98 -0.64 4.91
C GLN A 84 -6.58 0.38 5.99
N ALA A 85 -5.28 0.72 6.07
CA ALA A 85 -4.80 1.70 7.03
C ALA A 85 -5.26 3.13 6.69
N THR A 86 -5.22 3.51 5.41
CA THR A 86 -5.60 4.85 4.97
C THR A 86 -7.12 5.07 5.00
N LYS A 87 -7.90 4.06 4.65
CA LYS A 87 -9.37 4.09 4.75
C LYS A 87 -9.86 4.44 6.15
N VAL A 88 -9.23 3.84 7.18
CA VAL A 88 -9.59 4.13 8.58
C VAL A 88 -9.12 5.52 8.99
N SER A 89 -7.84 5.84 8.72
CA SER A 89 -7.22 7.09 9.16
C SER A 89 -7.72 8.32 8.41
N TRP A 90 -8.09 8.18 7.13
CA TRP A 90 -8.48 9.28 6.25
C TRP A 90 -9.93 9.21 5.76
N ARG A 91 -10.80 8.49 6.46
CA ARG A 91 -12.21 8.35 6.06
C ARG A 91 -12.83 9.71 5.70
N ASN A 92 -12.81 10.66 6.64
CA ASN A 92 -13.40 11.97 6.44
C ASN A 92 -12.69 12.77 5.32
N GLN A 93 -11.36 12.70 5.24
CA GLN A 93 -10.59 13.42 4.23
C GLN A 93 -10.85 12.89 2.82
N ILE A 94 -11.06 11.58 2.68
CA ILE A 94 -11.42 10.95 1.40
C ILE A 94 -12.86 11.31 1.02
N GLU A 95 -13.82 11.20 1.95
CA GLU A 95 -15.22 11.55 1.71
C GLU A 95 -15.43 13.03 1.35
N THR A 96 -14.63 13.92 1.95
CA THR A 96 -14.67 15.37 1.67
C THR A 96 -13.79 15.81 0.50
N GLY A 97 -13.07 14.88 -0.17
CA GLY A 97 -12.20 15.19 -1.29
C GLY A 97 -10.91 15.94 -0.93
N LYS A 98 -10.52 15.97 0.34
CA LYS A 98 -9.22 16.50 0.78
C LYS A 98 -8.06 15.56 0.45
N ILE A 99 -8.35 14.26 0.38
CA ILE A 99 -7.41 13.21 -0.06
C ILE A 99 -8.05 12.45 -1.23
N HIS A 100 -7.32 12.30 -2.31
CA HIS A 100 -7.71 11.54 -3.50
C HIS A 100 -6.95 10.23 -3.57
N VAL A 101 -7.65 9.12 -3.83
CA VAL A 101 -7.05 7.81 -4.11
C VAL A 101 -6.97 7.66 -5.62
N VAL A 102 -5.78 7.64 -6.19
CA VAL A 102 -5.61 7.79 -7.65
C VAL A 102 -5.11 6.55 -8.37
N LEU A 103 -4.41 5.65 -7.68
CA LEU A 103 -3.80 4.48 -8.31
C LEU A 103 -3.72 3.31 -7.32
N GLN A 104 -4.06 2.10 -7.76
CA GLN A 104 -3.82 0.87 -7.01
C GLN A 104 -2.53 0.22 -7.51
N ALA A 105 -1.59 -0.05 -6.59
CA ALA A 105 -0.33 -0.74 -6.89
C ALA A 105 -0.45 -2.26 -6.66
N THR A 106 -1.54 -2.84 -7.12
CA THR A 106 -1.90 -4.26 -6.99
C THR A 106 -2.25 -4.85 -8.34
N LEU A 107 -2.23 -6.18 -8.47
CA LEU A 107 -2.62 -6.86 -9.70
C LEU A 107 -4.12 -7.07 -9.84
N LYS A 108 -4.85 -7.02 -8.72
CA LYS A 108 -6.31 -7.16 -8.68
C LYS A 108 -6.93 -5.94 -8.02
N SER A 109 -8.04 -5.47 -8.58
CA SER A 109 -8.75 -4.34 -8.02
C SER A 109 -9.39 -4.69 -6.67
N HIS A 110 -9.19 -3.81 -5.68
CA HIS A 110 -9.89 -3.92 -4.41
C HIS A 110 -11.39 -3.68 -4.59
N PRO A 111 -12.29 -4.46 -3.93
CA PRO A 111 -13.74 -4.33 -4.09
C PRO A 111 -14.29 -2.92 -3.83
N GLU A 112 -13.68 -2.17 -2.93
CA GLU A 112 -14.06 -0.79 -2.59
C GLU A 112 -13.44 0.26 -3.52
N LEU A 113 -12.38 -0.08 -4.27
CA LEU A 113 -11.66 0.82 -5.15
C LEU A 113 -11.90 0.57 -6.65
N LYS A 114 -13.07 0.03 -7.02
CA LYS A 114 -13.40 -0.34 -8.41
C LYS A 114 -13.21 0.79 -9.42
N LYS A 115 -13.33 2.04 -9.00
CA LYS A 115 -13.16 3.22 -9.86
C LYS A 115 -11.71 3.72 -9.92
N VAL A 116 -10.83 3.23 -9.04
CA VAL A 116 -9.41 3.59 -9.01
C VAL A 116 -8.66 2.63 -9.92
N PRO A 117 -7.91 3.10 -10.92
CA PRO A 117 -7.24 2.23 -11.87
C PRO A 117 -6.08 1.44 -11.23
N LEU A 118 -5.75 0.31 -11.86
CA LEU A 118 -4.60 -0.51 -11.51
C LEU A 118 -3.34 -0.02 -12.23
N ALA A 119 -2.21 0.05 -11.54
CA ALA A 119 -0.93 0.42 -12.12
C ALA A 119 -0.52 -0.47 -13.30
N ILE A 120 -0.84 -1.77 -13.25
CA ILE A 120 -0.52 -2.73 -14.31
C ILE A 120 -1.15 -2.36 -15.67
N ASN A 121 -2.27 -1.65 -15.68
CA ASN A 121 -2.95 -1.23 -16.90
C ASN A 121 -2.18 -0.15 -17.69
N TYR A 122 -1.24 0.52 -17.05
CA TYR A 122 -0.39 1.57 -17.65
C TYR A 122 1.00 1.06 -18.05
N ALA A 123 1.31 -0.19 -17.77
CA ALA A 123 2.60 -0.80 -18.14
C ALA A 123 2.67 -1.02 -19.67
N LYS A 124 3.61 -0.34 -20.32
CA LYS A 124 3.82 -0.40 -21.78
C LYS A 124 4.74 -1.52 -22.22
N THR A 125 5.56 -2.07 -21.33
CA THR A 125 6.56 -3.12 -21.62
C THR A 125 6.37 -4.31 -20.68
N GLU A 126 6.89 -5.48 -21.05
CA GLU A 126 6.86 -6.66 -20.17
C GLU A 126 7.78 -6.49 -18.96
N GLU A 127 8.86 -5.73 -19.09
CA GLU A 127 9.71 -5.36 -17.97
C GLU A 127 8.94 -4.54 -16.93
N ALA A 128 8.19 -3.52 -17.38
CA ALA A 128 7.32 -2.72 -16.50
C ALA A 128 6.27 -3.59 -15.78
N ARG A 129 5.65 -4.55 -16.50
CA ARG A 129 4.71 -5.50 -15.90
C ARG A 129 5.39 -6.39 -14.86
N THR A 130 6.62 -6.82 -15.13
CA THR A 130 7.40 -7.64 -14.18
C THR A 130 7.71 -6.86 -12.90
N LEU A 131 8.13 -5.61 -13.01
CA LEU A 131 8.35 -4.74 -11.84
C LEU A 131 7.08 -4.56 -11.01
N LEU A 132 5.93 -4.38 -11.65
CA LEU A 132 4.64 -4.23 -10.94
C LEU A 132 4.18 -5.54 -10.28
N ARG A 133 4.47 -6.71 -10.88
CA ARG A 133 4.25 -8.01 -10.23
C ARG A 133 5.15 -8.19 -8.99
N VAL A 134 6.39 -7.71 -9.04
CA VAL A 134 7.28 -7.71 -7.87
C VAL A 134 6.70 -6.81 -6.78
N ALA A 135 6.20 -5.63 -7.13
CA ALA A 135 5.57 -4.72 -6.17
C ALA A 135 4.35 -5.34 -5.45
N ASP A 136 3.54 -6.13 -6.16
CA ASP A 136 2.41 -6.87 -5.57
C ASP A 136 2.89 -8.03 -4.67
N ASN A 137 3.92 -8.77 -5.09
CA ASN A 137 4.44 -9.93 -4.35
C ASN A 137 5.10 -9.57 -3.01
N VAL A 138 5.68 -8.38 -2.85
CA VAL A 138 6.25 -7.93 -1.57
C VAL A 138 5.22 -8.00 -0.44
N HIS A 139 3.95 -7.87 -0.75
CA HIS A 139 2.87 -7.90 0.23
C HIS A 139 2.42 -9.30 0.65
N VAL A 140 2.73 -10.35 -0.12
CA VAL A 140 2.30 -11.73 0.17
C VAL A 140 2.96 -12.26 1.44
N TYR A 141 4.19 -11.80 1.74
CA TYR A 141 4.98 -12.27 2.89
C TYR A 141 5.16 -11.20 3.99
N GLN A 142 4.31 -10.20 4.03
CA GLN A 142 4.54 -9.02 4.89
C GLN A 142 4.40 -9.31 6.40
N PHE A 143 3.60 -10.31 6.77
CA PHE A 143 3.40 -10.70 8.16
C PHE A 143 3.57 -12.21 8.35
N PRO A 144 4.79 -12.76 8.13
CA PRO A 144 5.03 -14.17 8.38
C PRO A 144 5.05 -14.44 9.88
N PHE A 145 4.37 -15.49 10.29
CA PHE A 145 4.54 -16.06 11.64
C PHE A 145 5.67 -17.06 11.57
N SER A 146 6.69 -16.90 12.40
CA SER A 146 7.87 -17.75 12.42
C SER A 146 8.19 -18.19 13.86
N THR A 147 8.86 -19.32 13.98
CA THR A 147 9.43 -19.83 15.24
C THR A 147 10.93 -19.63 15.25
N ALA A 148 11.56 -19.74 16.41
CA ALA A 148 13.00 -19.67 16.53
C ALA A 148 13.69 -20.80 15.72
N PRO A 149 14.88 -20.55 15.15
CA PRO A 149 15.68 -21.60 14.53
C PRO A 149 15.92 -22.76 15.49
N GLY A 150 15.78 -24.01 15.01
CA GLY A 150 15.96 -25.19 15.81
C GLY A 150 14.73 -25.60 16.66
N THR A 151 13.57 -24.96 16.46
CA THR A 151 12.31 -25.44 17.07
C THR A 151 12.07 -26.91 16.68
N PRO A 152 11.84 -27.82 17.65
CA PRO A 152 11.59 -29.26 17.37
C PRO A 152 10.40 -29.44 16.42
N PRO A 153 10.48 -30.36 15.43
CA PRO A 153 9.42 -30.55 14.42
C PRO A 153 8.03 -30.85 15.01
N ASP A 154 7.96 -31.61 16.07
CA ASP A 154 6.71 -31.91 16.78
C ASP A 154 6.05 -30.65 17.35
N ARG A 155 6.84 -29.74 17.92
CA ARG A 155 6.38 -28.43 18.41
C ARG A 155 5.93 -27.52 17.29
N LEU A 156 6.68 -27.51 16.21
CA LEU A 156 6.34 -26.71 15.01
C LEU A 156 4.99 -27.18 14.43
N GLN A 157 4.78 -28.49 14.34
CA GLN A 157 3.52 -29.04 13.85
C GLN A 157 2.34 -28.64 14.74
N VAL A 158 2.47 -28.77 16.07
CA VAL A 158 1.41 -28.35 17.02
C VAL A 158 1.08 -26.84 16.83
N LEU A 159 2.10 -25.99 16.68
CA LEU A 159 1.88 -24.54 16.48
C LEU A 159 1.20 -24.25 15.15
N GLN A 160 1.58 -24.92 14.06
CA GLN A 160 0.94 -24.76 12.76
C GLN A 160 -0.53 -25.20 12.78
N GLU A 161 -0.83 -26.34 13.39
CA GLU A 161 -2.20 -26.83 13.52
C GLU A 161 -3.06 -25.88 14.37
N ALA A 162 -2.52 -25.42 15.51
CA ALA A 162 -3.20 -24.46 16.37
C ALA A 162 -3.47 -23.14 15.64
N PHE A 163 -2.49 -22.62 14.89
CA PHE A 163 -2.64 -21.40 14.11
C PHE A 163 -3.76 -21.52 13.06
N VAL A 164 -3.78 -22.64 12.30
CA VAL A 164 -4.84 -22.88 11.31
C VAL A 164 -6.22 -23.01 11.97
N LYS A 165 -6.31 -23.69 13.14
CA LYS A 165 -7.57 -23.80 13.91
C LYS A 165 -8.04 -22.43 14.39
N THR A 166 -7.13 -21.59 14.91
CA THR A 166 -7.45 -20.24 15.36
C THR A 166 -8.00 -19.37 14.23
N LEU A 167 -7.41 -19.44 13.03
CA LEU A 167 -7.91 -18.69 11.86
C LEU A 167 -9.31 -19.14 11.37
N ARG A 168 -9.77 -20.32 11.79
CA ARG A 168 -11.10 -20.86 11.47
C ARG A 168 -12.08 -20.73 12.64
N ASP A 169 -11.62 -20.21 13.76
CA ASP A 169 -12.45 -19.99 14.93
C ASP A 169 -13.55 -18.95 14.66
N SER A 170 -14.78 -19.30 15.01
CA SER A 170 -15.95 -18.46 14.71
C SER A 170 -15.98 -17.17 15.53
N GLU A 171 -15.45 -17.19 16.76
CA GLU A 171 -15.38 -16.04 17.64
C GLU A 171 -14.35 -15.04 17.10
N LEU A 172 -13.13 -15.53 16.75
CA LEU A 172 -12.12 -14.70 16.10
C LEU A 172 -12.63 -14.08 14.80
N ILE A 173 -13.31 -14.85 13.95
CA ILE A 173 -13.87 -14.34 12.69
C ILE A 173 -14.94 -13.28 12.96
N SER A 174 -15.78 -13.47 13.98
CA SER A 174 -16.81 -12.51 14.36
C SER A 174 -16.21 -11.21 14.87
N GLU A 175 -15.19 -11.27 15.74
CA GLU A 175 -14.50 -10.09 16.26
C GLU A 175 -13.75 -9.34 15.15
N ALA A 176 -13.05 -10.05 14.26
CA ALA A 176 -12.35 -9.45 13.13
C ALA A 176 -13.28 -8.72 12.12
N LYS A 177 -14.57 -9.10 12.06
CA LYS A 177 -15.56 -8.40 11.22
C LYS A 177 -16.10 -7.12 11.87
N LYS A 178 -15.97 -6.97 13.18
CA LYS A 178 -16.40 -5.76 13.92
C LYS A 178 -15.33 -4.67 13.93
N ALA A 179 -14.03 -5.06 13.78
CA ALA A 179 -12.88 -4.17 13.73
C ALA A 179 -12.74 -3.53 12.34
#